data_e463de5b75443695f77cdea3f9366ea4
#
_entry.id   e463de5b75443695f77cdea3f9366ea4
#
_cell.length_a   1.000
_cell.length_b   1.000
_cell.length_c   1.000
_cell.angle_alpha   90.00
_cell.angle_beta   90.00
_cell.angle_gamma   90.00
#
_symmetry.space_group_name_H-M   'P 1'
#
loop_
_entity.id
_entity.type
_entity.pdbx_description
1 polymer ?
#
loop_
_entity_poly.entity_id
_entity_poly.type
_entity_poly.pdbx_seq_one_letter_code
_entity_poly.pdbx_strand_id
1 'polypeptide(L)'
;MKDLSSYKRVILGRNITLTAGAVYALTRATYYATVNPDAVSPAQGVITGDGRLLGGWAAIWLVAAVLCIVDMINRHTRFGLSMVVGLAFGWGAAYAIIWVCTGFTDQSLLSTAIGWVTPAGLVFGFLIKVTALQDMVRNKGGEGS
;
A
#
# COMPACT_ATOMS: atom_id res chain seq x y z
N MET A 1 -10.50 6.27 -33.50
CA MET A 1 -9.72 5.02 -33.22
C MET A 1 -8.53 5.16 -32.24
N LYS A 2 -8.02 6.37 -31.96
CA LYS A 2 -6.92 6.57 -30.96
C LYS A 2 -7.33 6.36 -29.50
N ASP A 3 -8.60 6.56 -29.14
CA ASP A 3 -9.05 6.52 -27.73
C ASP A 3 -9.14 5.12 -27.11
N LEU A 4 -9.48 4.11 -27.90
CA LEU A 4 -9.60 2.72 -27.39
C LEU A 4 -8.27 2.14 -26.88
N SER A 5 -7.15 2.52 -27.53
CA SER A 5 -5.82 2.04 -27.12
C SER A 5 -5.36 2.68 -25.80
N SER A 6 -5.68 3.94 -25.60
CA SER A 6 -5.38 4.69 -24.36
C SER A 6 -6.19 4.16 -23.18
N TYR A 7 -7.47 3.89 -23.38
CA TYR A 7 -8.35 3.31 -22.36
C TYR A 7 -7.86 1.90 -21.91
N LYS A 8 -7.49 1.03 -22.84
CA LYS A 8 -6.94 -0.29 -22.52
C LYS A 8 -5.65 -0.20 -21.70
N ARG A 9 -4.76 0.74 -22.00
CA ARG A 9 -3.50 0.95 -21.26
C ARG A 9 -3.76 1.42 -19.82
N VAL A 10 -4.73 2.27 -19.59
CA VAL A 10 -5.11 2.73 -18.25
C VAL A 10 -5.65 1.59 -17.40
N ILE A 11 -6.53 0.75 -17.97
CA ILE A 11 -7.05 -0.44 -17.27
C ILE A 11 -5.93 -1.42 -16.94
N LEU A 12 -5.04 -1.68 -17.90
CA LEU A 12 -3.91 -2.59 -17.70
C LEU A 12 -3.00 -2.07 -16.58
N GLY A 13 -2.63 -0.80 -16.61
CA GLY A 13 -1.80 -0.19 -15.56
C GLY A 13 -2.44 -0.30 -14.18
N ARG A 14 -3.74 -0.01 -14.08
CA ARG A 14 -4.50 -0.18 -12.83
C ARG A 14 -4.46 -1.63 -12.32
N ASN A 15 -4.74 -2.61 -13.19
CA ASN A 15 -4.76 -4.01 -12.78
C ASN A 15 -3.38 -4.51 -12.36
N ILE A 16 -2.31 -4.10 -13.04
CA ILE A 16 -0.93 -4.40 -12.62
C ILE A 16 -0.65 -3.84 -11.22
N THR A 17 -1.02 -2.60 -10.96
CA THR A 17 -0.80 -1.96 -9.65
C THR A 17 -1.60 -2.64 -8.54
N LEU A 18 -2.86 -3.00 -8.79
CA LEU A 18 -3.70 -3.73 -7.83
C LEU A 18 -3.16 -5.14 -7.56
N THR A 19 -2.69 -5.84 -8.61
CA THR A 19 -2.05 -7.16 -8.46
C THR A 19 -0.80 -7.05 -7.60
N ALA A 20 0.06 -6.08 -7.88
CA ALA A 20 1.26 -5.83 -7.08
C ALA A 20 0.91 -5.51 -5.61
N GLY A 21 -0.12 -4.68 -5.38
CA GLY A 21 -0.64 -4.38 -4.05
C GLY A 21 -1.17 -5.61 -3.32
N ALA A 22 -1.93 -6.46 -4.00
CA ALA A 22 -2.46 -7.70 -3.45
C ALA A 22 -1.33 -8.68 -3.08
N VAL A 23 -0.36 -8.89 -3.97
CA VAL A 23 0.80 -9.76 -3.71
C VAL A 23 1.62 -9.23 -2.54
N TYR A 24 1.89 -7.93 -2.49
CA TYR A 24 2.60 -7.31 -1.38
C TYR A 24 1.85 -7.51 -0.06
N ALA A 25 0.55 -7.23 -0.02
CA ALA A 25 -0.27 -7.39 1.18
C ALA A 25 -0.35 -8.86 1.64
N LEU A 26 -0.48 -9.83 0.71
CA LEU A 26 -0.43 -11.25 1.03
C LEU A 26 0.91 -11.67 1.61
N THR A 27 2.02 -11.19 1.04
CA THR A 27 3.36 -11.47 1.57
C THR A 27 3.50 -10.96 3.00
N ARG A 28 2.98 -9.76 3.29
CA ARG A 28 2.98 -9.22 4.66
C ARG A 28 2.06 -9.99 5.60
N ALA A 29 0.86 -10.35 5.15
CA ALA A 29 -0.05 -11.19 5.94
C ALA A 29 0.59 -12.52 6.32
N THR A 30 1.19 -13.20 5.33
CA THR A 30 1.90 -14.47 5.56
C THR A 30 3.07 -14.30 6.53
N TYR A 31 3.89 -13.25 6.36
CA TYR A 31 4.98 -12.95 7.27
C TYR A 31 4.49 -12.83 8.72
N TYR A 32 3.47 -11.98 8.98
CA TYR A 32 2.94 -11.78 10.33
C TYR A 32 2.22 -13.02 10.90
N ALA A 33 1.68 -13.89 10.03
CA ALA A 33 1.04 -15.13 10.46
C ALA A 33 2.06 -16.23 10.83
N THR A 34 3.29 -16.17 10.30
CA THR A 34 4.26 -17.26 10.42
C THR A 34 5.52 -16.88 11.21
N VAL A 35 5.78 -15.57 11.43
CA VAL A 35 6.95 -15.12 12.18
C VAL A 35 6.86 -15.59 13.62
N ASN A 36 7.99 -16.12 14.14
CA ASN A 36 8.10 -16.43 15.55
C ASN A 36 8.11 -15.11 16.34
N PRO A 37 7.24 -14.93 17.37
CA PRO A 37 7.26 -13.75 18.23
C PRO A 37 8.64 -13.41 18.81
N ASP A 38 9.43 -14.42 19.16
CA ASP A 38 10.78 -14.24 19.72
C ASP A 38 11.82 -13.76 18.69
N ALA A 39 11.52 -13.88 17.40
CA ALA A 39 12.39 -13.43 16.32
C ALA A 39 12.06 -12.01 15.80
N VAL A 40 11.07 -11.36 16.42
CA VAL A 40 10.67 -9.99 16.05
C VAL A 40 11.74 -9.00 16.53
N SER A 41 12.14 -8.08 15.64
CA SER A 41 13.11 -7.05 16.04
C SER A 41 12.54 -6.16 17.17
N PRO A 42 13.38 -5.59 18.05
CA PRO A 42 12.92 -4.73 19.15
C PRO A 42 11.98 -3.60 18.68
N ALA A 43 12.31 -2.94 17.56
CA ALA A 43 11.49 -1.89 16.99
C ALA A 43 10.15 -2.41 16.47
N GLN A 44 10.13 -3.57 15.85
CA GLN A 44 8.91 -4.22 15.40
C GLN A 44 8.09 -4.71 16.60
N GLY A 45 8.74 -5.16 17.67
CA GLY A 45 8.12 -5.55 18.94
C GLY A 45 7.28 -4.41 19.53
N VAL A 46 7.80 -3.19 19.53
CA VAL A 46 7.06 -2.01 20.01
C VAL A 46 5.75 -1.83 19.24
N ILE A 47 5.77 -2.01 17.91
CA ILE A 47 4.57 -1.85 17.05
C ILE A 47 3.62 -3.02 17.20
N THR A 48 4.14 -4.23 17.42
CA THR A 48 3.36 -5.47 17.48
C THR A 48 3.00 -5.89 18.91
N GLY A 49 3.33 -5.05 19.91
CA GLY A 49 3.09 -5.37 21.32
C GLY A 49 3.80 -6.65 21.75
N ASP A 50 5.11 -6.72 21.49
CA ASP A 50 5.95 -7.90 21.77
C ASP A 50 5.40 -9.20 21.16
N GLY A 51 4.87 -9.09 19.95
CA GLY A 51 4.36 -10.23 19.19
C GLY A 51 2.89 -10.55 19.45
N ARG A 52 2.25 -9.96 20.46
CA ARG A 52 0.83 -10.26 20.80
C ARG A 52 -0.16 -9.85 19.71
N LEU A 53 0.17 -8.83 18.92
CA LEU A 53 -0.68 -8.29 17.87
C LEU A 53 -0.35 -8.82 16.47
N LEU A 54 0.58 -9.78 16.33
CA LEU A 54 0.99 -10.33 15.04
C LEU A 54 -0.20 -10.88 14.24
N GLY A 55 -1.08 -11.65 14.87
CA GLY A 55 -2.30 -12.16 14.24
C GLY A 55 -3.24 -11.06 13.76
N GLY A 56 -3.38 -9.98 14.53
CA GLY A 56 -4.14 -8.80 14.13
C GLY A 56 -3.53 -8.10 12.90
N TRP A 57 -2.22 -7.93 12.87
CA TRP A 57 -1.52 -7.37 11.71
C TRP A 57 -1.63 -8.27 10.49
N ALA A 58 -1.53 -9.59 10.65
CA ALA A 58 -1.77 -10.54 9.57
C ALA A 58 -3.18 -10.39 8.99
N ALA A 59 -4.20 -10.29 9.83
CA ALA A 59 -5.59 -10.10 9.41
C ALA A 59 -5.80 -8.79 8.66
N ILE A 60 -5.24 -7.67 9.14
CA ILE A 60 -5.34 -6.36 8.49
C ILE A 60 -4.71 -6.39 7.08
N TRP A 61 -3.53 -6.99 6.94
CA TRP A 61 -2.87 -7.14 5.65
C TRP A 61 -3.64 -8.07 4.70
N LEU A 62 -4.25 -9.14 5.24
CA LEU A 62 -5.11 -10.03 4.46
C LEU A 62 -6.35 -9.30 3.93
N VAL A 63 -7.00 -8.48 4.76
CA VAL A 63 -8.12 -7.63 4.32
C VAL A 63 -7.68 -6.68 3.21
N ALA A 64 -6.52 -6.04 3.32
CA ALA A 64 -5.99 -5.18 2.28
C ALA A 64 -5.79 -5.93 0.95
N ALA A 65 -5.27 -7.17 1.00
CA ALA A 65 -5.11 -8.03 -0.18
C ALA A 65 -6.46 -8.36 -0.84
N VAL A 66 -7.45 -8.76 -0.03
CA VAL A 66 -8.81 -9.07 -0.51
C VAL A 66 -9.45 -7.84 -1.16
N LEU A 67 -9.32 -6.66 -0.55
CA LEU A 67 -9.83 -5.41 -1.11
C LEU A 67 -9.17 -5.06 -2.44
N CYS A 68 -7.87 -5.31 -2.62
CA CYS A 68 -7.21 -5.14 -3.92
C CYS A 68 -7.81 -6.06 -4.99
N ILE A 69 -8.12 -7.32 -4.64
CA ILE A 69 -8.76 -8.27 -5.55
C ILE A 69 -10.19 -7.82 -5.90
N VAL A 70 -10.96 -7.38 -4.90
CA VAL A 70 -12.31 -6.83 -5.10
C VAL A 70 -12.27 -5.61 -6.02
N ASP A 71 -11.28 -4.72 -5.82
CA ASP A 71 -11.10 -3.53 -6.67
C ASP A 71 -10.70 -3.89 -8.11
N MET A 72 -10.03 -5.02 -8.36
CA MET A 72 -9.76 -5.50 -9.72
C MET A 72 -11.05 -5.91 -10.43
N ILE A 73 -11.97 -6.55 -9.72
CA ILE A 73 -13.26 -7.01 -10.25
C ILE A 73 -14.23 -5.82 -10.36
N ASN A 74 -14.32 -5.01 -9.31
CA ASN A 74 -15.21 -3.87 -9.23
C ASN A 74 -14.46 -2.58 -9.62
N ARG A 75 -14.71 -2.09 -10.85
CA ARG A 75 -14.00 -0.95 -11.43
C ARG A 75 -14.27 0.40 -10.73
N HIS A 76 -15.27 0.47 -9.87
CA HIS A 76 -15.68 1.71 -9.21
C HIS A 76 -15.04 1.91 -7.82
N THR A 77 -14.49 0.86 -7.21
CA THR A 77 -13.88 0.93 -5.88
C THR A 77 -12.36 1.12 -5.97
N ARG A 78 -11.77 1.74 -4.95
CA ARG A 78 -10.33 2.03 -4.84
C ARG A 78 -9.80 1.83 -3.42
N PHE A 79 -10.52 1.05 -2.61
CA PHE A 79 -10.22 0.90 -1.19
C PHE A 79 -8.97 0.06 -0.93
N GLY A 80 -8.74 -0.99 -1.73
CA GLY A 80 -7.63 -1.91 -1.51
C GLY A 80 -6.28 -1.23 -1.59
N LEU A 81 -6.04 -0.50 -2.67
CA LEU A 81 -4.76 0.18 -2.85
C LEU A 81 -4.56 1.31 -1.83
N SER A 82 -5.61 2.06 -1.50
CA SER A 82 -5.56 3.09 -0.46
C SER A 82 -5.24 2.50 0.90
N MET A 83 -5.77 1.32 1.22
CA MET A 83 -5.46 0.62 2.46
C MET A 83 -4.01 0.14 2.50
N VAL A 84 -3.49 -0.45 1.42
CA VAL A 84 -2.08 -0.87 1.33
C VAL A 84 -1.14 0.32 1.51
N VAL A 85 -1.42 1.44 0.83
CA VAL A 85 -0.64 2.68 0.94
C VAL A 85 -0.71 3.24 2.37
N GLY A 86 -1.90 3.30 2.96
CA GLY A 86 -2.09 3.79 4.33
C GLY A 86 -1.35 2.93 5.36
N LEU A 87 -1.40 1.61 5.24
CA LEU A 87 -0.66 0.69 6.10
C LEU A 87 0.86 0.88 5.96
N ALA A 88 1.36 1.02 4.73
CA ALA A 88 2.78 1.22 4.50
C ALA A 88 3.27 2.57 5.06
N PHE A 89 2.51 3.65 4.89
CA PHE A 89 2.81 4.93 5.53
C PHE A 89 2.75 4.84 7.06
N GLY A 90 1.74 4.16 7.62
CA GLY A 90 1.61 3.96 9.06
C GLY A 90 2.83 3.25 9.66
N TRP A 91 3.28 2.16 9.01
CA TRP A 91 4.49 1.46 9.41
C TRP A 91 5.75 2.32 9.28
N GLY A 92 5.91 3.04 8.18
CA GLY A 92 7.03 3.95 7.99
C GLY A 92 7.06 5.06 9.05
N ALA A 93 5.89 5.64 9.37
CA ALA A 93 5.78 6.65 10.44
C ALA A 93 6.13 6.06 11.81
N ALA A 94 5.67 4.83 12.13
CA ALA A 94 5.99 4.17 13.39
C ALA A 94 7.50 3.95 13.55
N TYR A 95 8.19 3.47 12.51
CA TYR A 95 9.65 3.34 12.53
C TYR A 95 10.36 4.69 12.65
N ALA A 96 9.87 5.73 11.98
CA ALA A 96 10.43 7.08 12.09
C ALA A 96 10.28 7.65 13.52
N ILE A 97 9.13 7.43 14.16
CA ILE A 97 8.89 7.83 15.55
C ILE A 97 9.86 7.10 16.49
N ILE A 98 10.02 5.79 16.36
CA ILE A 98 10.95 5.02 17.18
C ILE A 98 12.39 5.51 16.98
N TRP A 99 12.79 5.82 15.74
CA TRP A 99 14.10 6.38 15.45
C TRP A 99 14.33 7.73 16.15
N VAL A 100 13.34 8.61 16.16
CA VAL A 100 13.40 9.87 16.92
C VAL A 100 13.51 9.60 18.43
N CYS A 101 12.67 8.68 18.95
CA CYS A 101 12.68 8.34 20.39
C CYS A 101 13.99 7.68 20.85
N THR A 102 14.71 7.00 19.96
CA THR A 102 16.06 6.43 20.24
C THR A 102 17.20 7.46 20.10
N GLY A 103 16.88 8.73 19.91
CA GLY A 103 17.87 9.81 19.83
C GLY A 103 18.68 9.79 18.52
N PHE A 104 18.08 9.33 17.42
CA PHE A 104 18.68 9.27 16.07
C PHE A 104 19.89 8.33 15.94
N THR A 105 20.10 7.43 16.89
CA THR A 105 21.31 6.60 16.96
C THR A 105 21.28 5.38 16.04
N ASP A 106 20.10 4.83 15.76
CA ASP A 106 19.93 3.63 14.95
C ASP A 106 19.51 3.96 13.51
N GLN A 107 20.50 4.03 12.62
CA GLN A 107 20.26 4.30 11.19
C GLN A 107 19.47 3.19 10.49
N SER A 108 19.43 1.97 11.04
CA SER A 108 18.64 0.87 10.47
C SER A 108 17.14 1.16 10.52
N LEU A 109 16.69 1.84 11.58
CA LEU A 109 15.31 2.29 11.74
C LEU A 109 14.90 3.32 10.69
N LEU A 110 15.78 4.29 10.42
CA LEU A 110 15.56 5.28 9.38
C LEU A 110 15.49 4.62 8.00
N SER A 111 16.44 3.74 7.70
CA SER A 111 16.44 2.98 6.43
C SER A 111 15.16 2.17 6.26
N THR A 112 14.69 1.53 7.32
CA THR A 112 13.43 0.77 7.32
C THR A 112 12.23 1.69 7.11
N ALA A 113 12.17 2.84 7.79
CA ALA A 113 11.10 3.83 7.61
C ALA A 113 11.04 4.31 6.14
N ILE A 114 12.18 4.66 5.54
CA ILE A 114 12.27 5.07 4.14
C ILE A 114 11.83 3.92 3.22
N GLY A 115 12.26 2.69 3.51
CA GLY A 115 11.87 1.50 2.76
C GLY A 115 10.36 1.25 2.72
N TRP A 116 9.63 1.67 3.76
CA TRP A 116 8.17 1.61 3.79
C TRP A 116 7.50 2.78 3.07
N VAL A 117 7.98 4.01 3.29
CA VAL A 117 7.36 5.24 2.77
C VAL A 117 7.59 5.40 1.26
N THR A 118 8.77 5.01 0.76
CA THR A 118 9.12 5.23 -0.66
C THR A 118 8.17 4.51 -1.63
N PRO A 119 7.94 3.19 -1.55
CA PRO A 119 7.01 2.52 -2.45
C PRO A 119 5.58 3.02 -2.26
N ALA A 120 5.16 3.33 -1.02
CA ALA A 120 3.85 3.90 -0.76
C ALA A 120 3.67 5.27 -1.42
N GLY A 121 4.69 6.14 -1.36
CA GLY A 121 4.69 7.45 -2.00
C GLY A 121 4.62 7.35 -3.54
N LEU A 122 5.37 6.41 -4.13
CA LEU A 122 5.32 6.17 -5.57
C LEU A 122 3.94 5.72 -6.04
N VAL A 123 3.32 4.77 -5.32
CA VAL A 123 1.97 4.30 -5.62
C VAL A 123 0.94 5.41 -5.43
N PHE A 124 1.05 6.20 -4.38
CA PHE A 124 0.17 7.33 -4.12
C PHE A 124 0.26 8.39 -5.22
N GLY A 125 1.49 8.76 -5.63
CA GLY A 125 1.71 9.68 -6.75
C GLY A 125 1.12 9.16 -8.07
N PHE A 126 1.24 7.86 -8.33
CA PHE A 126 0.61 7.22 -9.49
C PHE A 126 -0.92 7.29 -9.43
N LEU A 127 -1.53 7.05 -8.26
CA LEU A 127 -2.98 7.17 -8.05
C LEU A 127 -3.50 8.57 -8.36
N ILE A 128 -2.81 9.61 -7.87
CA ILE A 128 -3.18 11.00 -8.15
C ILE A 128 -3.16 11.26 -9.66
N LYS A 129 -2.09 10.84 -10.34
CA LYS A 129 -1.95 11.02 -11.79
C LYS A 129 -3.04 10.31 -12.59
N VAL A 130 -3.37 9.07 -12.24
CA VAL A 130 -4.42 8.30 -12.91
C VAL A 130 -5.79 8.95 -12.69
N THR A 131 -6.08 9.43 -11.48
CA THR A 131 -7.34 10.13 -11.18
C THR A 131 -7.47 11.42 -12.00
N ALA A 132 -6.44 12.24 -12.03
CA ALA A 132 -6.43 13.49 -12.79
C ALA A 132 -6.63 13.24 -14.31
N LEU A 133 -6.02 12.19 -14.87
CA LEU A 133 -6.22 11.81 -16.27
C LEU A 133 -7.65 11.35 -16.56
N GLN A 134 -8.26 10.61 -15.64
CA GLN A 134 -9.66 10.16 -15.79
C GLN A 134 -10.65 11.34 -15.76
N ASP A 135 -10.42 12.31 -14.89
CA ASP A 135 -11.24 13.52 -14.79
C ASP A 135 -11.14 14.38 -16.05
N MET A 136 -9.93 14.52 -16.62
CA MET A 136 -9.72 15.22 -17.89
C MET A 136 -10.44 14.56 -19.07
N VAL A 137 -10.43 13.22 -19.14
CA VAL A 137 -11.13 12.48 -20.20
C VAL A 137 -12.65 12.61 -20.05
N ARG A 138 -13.14 12.57 -18.82
CA ARG A 138 -14.57 12.71 -18.52
C ARG A 138 -15.11 14.09 -18.87
N ASN A 139 -14.36 15.15 -18.56
CA ASN A 139 -14.77 16.52 -18.85
C ASN A 139 -14.79 16.81 -20.36
N LYS A 140 -13.84 16.28 -21.14
CA LYS A 140 -13.83 16.42 -22.61
C LYS A 140 -14.96 15.66 -23.31
N GLY A 141 -15.48 14.60 -22.72
CA GLY A 141 -16.63 13.86 -23.25
C GLY A 141 -17.97 14.53 -23.00
N GLY A 142 -18.06 15.46 -22.04
CA GLY A 142 -19.28 16.21 -21.71
C GLY A 142 -19.49 17.50 -22.52
N GLU A 143 -18.47 18.02 -23.19
CA GLU A 143 -18.56 19.25 -24.00
C GLU A 143 -19.00 19.00 -25.46
N GLY A 144 -19.23 17.74 -25.83
CA GLY A 144 -19.58 17.32 -27.20
C GLY A 144 -21.04 16.83 -27.40
N SER A 145 -21.93 17.05 -26.41
CA SER A 145 -23.36 16.65 -26.50
C SER A 145 -24.25 17.91 -26.39
#